data_065437e98fd9ec4fa34b8b03b6230033
#
_entry.id   065437e98fd9ec4fa34b8b03b6230033
#
_cell.length_a   1.000
_cell.length_b   1.000
_cell.length_c   1.000
_cell.angle_alpha   90.00
_cell.angle_beta   90.00
_cell.angle_gamma   90.00
#
_symmetry.space_group_name_H-M   'P 1'
#
loop_
_entity.id
_entity.type
_entity.pdbx_description
1 polymer ?
#
loop_
_entity_poly.entity_id
_entity_poly.type
_entity_poly.pdbx_seq_one_letter_code
_entity_poly.pdbx_strand_id
1 'polypeptide(L)'
;DGRGSFSLNSLVMQQGDSNLREWFYDSYHGYPVEGRPLASSAIVTNCDVTVADMEIKYACRAGNWYFLSFPFDVDMSAITVEKIDTTLVGSIGYVFRYYDGAERALNGTGQSWKDVTEGVLHAGQGYIFQASMEVYLTVRGDTDSGMQMLTPASKEIPVSENISNYASNQGWNLIGNPYPCYYNMNGIDFKSPITVWNKDSWTYDAYSILDADEYVFAPMEAFFVQVPQGTETIHFMPEQRLAKAALVDGKWTTRSMRSVSGSRSLINLRLTDGTYADKTRIAFVSNASAGYDMQEDAAKFMSPVAAVPQLYTLDNTRLQYAINARPFIEGGSVRLGYYAGSAG
;
A
#
# COMPACT_ATOMS: atom_id res chain seq x y z
N ASP A 1 35.71 6.14 4.89
CA ASP A 1 34.38 5.53 5.03
C ASP A 1 34.46 4.05 4.70
N GLY A 2 34.77 3.24 5.73
CA GLY A 2 34.90 1.79 5.57
C GLY A 2 33.57 1.08 5.81
N ARG A 3 32.56 1.29 4.94
CA ARG A 3 31.38 0.43 4.94
C ARG A 3 31.78 -0.90 4.30
N GLY A 4 31.86 -1.95 5.11
CA GLY A 4 32.09 -3.29 4.59
C GLY A 4 30.93 -3.74 3.71
N SER A 5 31.18 -4.60 2.74
CA SER A 5 30.16 -5.31 1.99
C SER A 5 30.06 -6.76 2.47
N PHE A 6 28.86 -7.31 2.47
CA PHE A 6 28.59 -8.71 2.80
C PHE A 6 28.00 -9.43 1.60
N SER A 7 28.27 -10.73 1.54
CA SER A 7 27.62 -11.61 0.56
C SER A 7 26.94 -12.75 1.28
N LEU A 8 25.71 -13.04 0.87
CA LEU A 8 24.90 -14.16 1.35
C LEU A 8 24.58 -15.07 0.15
N ASN A 9 24.69 -16.38 0.36
CA ASN A 9 24.34 -17.35 -0.67
C ASN A 9 22.83 -17.44 -0.87
N SER A 10 22.07 -17.33 0.20
CA SER A 10 20.61 -17.38 0.15
C SER A 10 20.00 -16.57 1.29
N LEU A 11 18.86 -15.96 1.03
CA LEU A 11 18.06 -15.21 1.99
C LEU A 11 16.58 -15.45 1.74
N VAL A 12 15.88 -15.98 2.73
CA VAL A 12 14.44 -16.18 2.68
C VAL A 12 13.76 -15.20 3.63
N MET A 13 12.86 -14.38 3.10
CA MET A 13 11.98 -13.52 3.88
C MET A 13 10.59 -14.13 3.93
N GLN A 14 10.04 -14.24 5.13
CA GLN A 14 8.64 -14.60 5.31
C GLN A 14 7.84 -13.34 5.61
N GLN A 15 6.77 -13.16 4.85
CA GLN A 15 5.76 -12.14 5.06
C GLN A 15 4.43 -12.83 5.27
N GLY A 16 3.51 -12.21 5.97
CA GLY A 16 2.25 -12.88 6.18
C GLY A 16 1.15 -12.00 6.72
N ASP A 17 -0.07 -12.41 6.45
CA ASP A 17 -1.22 -11.89 7.14
C ASP A 17 -1.18 -12.43 8.58
N SER A 18 -1.17 -11.52 9.57
CA SER A 18 -1.07 -11.88 10.99
C SER A 18 -2.27 -12.69 11.52
N ASN A 19 -3.35 -12.77 10.71
CA ASN A 19 -4.51 -13.61 11.02
C ASN A 19 -4.35 -15.03 10.51
N LEU A 20 -3.32 -15.32 9.70
CA LEU A 20 -2.99 -16.66 9.27
C LEU A 20 -2.07 -17.35 10.27
N ARG A 21 -2.19 -18.66 10.34
CA ARG A 21 -1.35 -19.53 11.15
C ARG A 21 -0.76 -20.62 10.31
N GLU A 22 0.42 -21.09 10.69
CA GLU A 22 0.96 -22.31 10.14
C GLU A 22 0.08 -23.49 10.54
N TRP A 23 -0.15 -24.39 9.61
CA TRP A 23 -0.77 -25.68 9.87
C TRP A 23 0.25 -26.78 9.63
N PHE A 24 0.37 -27.69 10.57
CA PHE A 24 1.20 -28.88 10.41
C PHE A 24 0.44 -30.12 10.84
N TYR A 25 0.74 -31.22 10.18
CA TYR A 25 0.16 -32.49 10.53
C TYR A 25 0.94 -33.10 11.71
N ASP A 26 0.28 -33.25 12.84
CA ASP A 26 0.85 -33.97 13.96
C ASP A 26 0.74 -35.47 13.69
N SER A 27 1.84 -36.06 13.25
CA SER A 27 1.91 -37.49 12.92
C SER A 27 1.72 -38.39 14.15
N TYR A 28 1.91 -37.87 15.35
CA TYR A 28 1.74 -38.62 16.59
C TYR A 28 0.25 -38.74 16.97
N HIS A 29 -0.52 -37.67 16.80
CA HIS A 29 -1.95 -37.65 17.14
C HIS A 29 -2.86 -37.89 15.93
N GLY A 30 -2.35 -37.85 14.70
CA GLY A 30 -3.09 -38.15 13.48
C GLY A 30 -4.07 -37.08 13.03
N TYR A 31 -3.87 -35.82 13.41
CA TYR A 31 -4.70 -34.69 12.98
C TYR A 31 -3.88 -33.42 12.71
N PRO A 32 -4.41 -32.48 11.93
CA PRO A 32 -3.79 -31.17 11.73
C PRO A 32 -3.78 -30.35 13.02
N VAL A 33 -2.67 -29.72 13.32
CA VAL A 33 -2.50 -28.85 14.49
C VAL A 33 -2.22 -27.41 14.01
N GLU A 34 -2.94 -26.46 14.61
CA GLU A 34 -2.74 -25.05 14.38
C GLU A 34 -1.41 -24.57 15.00
N GLY A 35 -0.53 -24.04 14.17
CA GLY A 35 0.78 -23.53 14.55
C GLY A 35 0.76 -22.09 15.05
N ARG A 36 1.94 -21.47 15.02
CA ARG A 36 2.10 -20.06 15.41
C ARG A 36 1.49 -19.13 14.37
N PRO A 37 1.09 -17.90 14.76
CA PRO A 37 0.78 -16.85 13.81
C PRO A 37 1.97 -16.61 12.88
N LEU A 38 1.69 -16.43 11.59
CA LEU A 38 2.72 -16.09 10.62
C LEU A 38 3.27 -14.69 10.91
N ALA A 39 4.57 -14.61 11.13
CA ALA A 39 5.24 -13.35 11.43
C ALA A 39 5.89 -12.76 10.18
N SER A 40 5.86 -11.43 10.07
CA SER A 40 6.56 -10.72 9.01
C SER A 40 8.01 -10.46 9.39
N SER A 41 8.92 -10.76 8.46
CA SER A 41 10.35 -10.43 8.56
C SER A 41 10.59 -9.01 8.03
N ALA A 42 11.62 -8.36 8.57
CA ALA A 42 12.12 -7.09 8.06
C ALA A 42 13.65 -7.11 8.05
N ILE A 43 14.23 -6.60 6.97
CA ILE A 43 15.69 -6.53 6.81
C ILE A 43 16.09 -5.07 6.67
N VAL A 44 16.85 -4.57 7.64
CA VAL A 44 17.47 -3.24 7.60
C VAL A 44 18.98 -3.42 7.55
N THR A 45 19.61 -2.91 6.50
CA THR A 45 21.05 -2.97 6.31
C THR A 45 21.66 -1.57 6.47
N ASN A 46 22.84 -1.50 7.05
CA ASN A 46 23.66 -0.27 7.13
C ASN A 46 24.85 -0.30 6.16
N CYS A 47 24.97 -1.35 5.37
CA CYS A 47 25.99 -1.54 4.33
C CYS A 47 25.32 -2.27 3.16
N ASP A 48 26.03 -2.34 2.04
CA ASP A 48 25.59 -3.13 0.90
C ASP A 48 25.70 -4.62 1.22
N VAL A 49 24.63 -5.37 0.92
CA VAL A 49 24.56 -6.82 1.08
C VAL A 49 24.15 -7.43 -0.25
N THR A 50 25.03 -8.21 -0.84
CA THR A 50 24.74 -8.98 -2.05
C THR A 50 24.15 -10.33 -1.66
N VAL A 51 23.01 -10.69 -2.26
CA VAL A 51 22.32 -11.95 -2.00
C VAL A 51 22.24 -12.72 -3.31
N ALA A 52 22.82 -13.91 -3.36
CA ALA A 52 22.83 -14.72 -4.57
C ALA A 52 21.47 -15.31 -4.92
N ASP A 53 20.66 -15.65 -3.90
CA ASP A 53 19.29 -16.15 -4.06
C ASP A 53 18.41 -15.50 -2.99
N MET A 54 17.51 -14.64 -3.41
CA MET A 54 16.54 -13.98 -2.52
C MET A 54 15.13 -14.45 -2.83
N GLU A 55 14.53 -15.06 -1.84
CA GLU A 55 13.15 -15.53 -1.88
C GLU A 55 12.29 -14.75 -0.88
N ILE A 56 11.12 -14.31 -1.30
CA ILE A 56 10.11 -13.75 -0.41
C ILE A 56 8.88 -14.64 -0.45
N LYS A 57 8.49 -15.17 0.70
CA LYS A 57 7.31 -16.01 0.88
C LYS A 57 6.23 -15.22 1.60
N TYR A 58 5.14 -14.92 0.91
CA TYR A 58 4.03 -14.10 1.41
C TYR A 58 2.78 -14.94 1.64
N ALA A 59 2.27 -14.99 2.87
CA ALA A 59 1.05 -15.73 3.19
C ALA A 59 -0.21 -14.86 2.96
N CYS A 60 -1.15 -15.38 2.18
CA CYS A 60 -2.37 -14.69 1.77
C CYS A 60 -3.62 -15.48 2.19
N ARG A 61 -4.62 -14.77 2.76
CA ARG A 61 -5.95 -15.34 3.02
C ARG A 61 -6.75 -15.46 1.71
N ALA A 62 -7.61 -16.46 1.66
CA ALA A 62 -8.53 -16.67 0.56
C ALA A 62 -9.44 -15.44 0.33
N GLY A 63 -9.60 -15.05 -0.92
CA GLY A 63 -10.52 -13.99 -1.35
C GLY A 63 -10.09 -12.56 -1.00
N ASN A 64 -9.02 -12.34 -0.23
CA ASN A 64 -8.53 -11.01 0.09
C ASN A 64 -7.66 -10.43 -1.03
N TRP A 65 -7.81 -9.13 -1.26
CA TRP A 65 -6.89 -8.37 -2.09
C TRP A 65 -5.68 -7.91 -1.28
N TYR A 66 -4.49 -8.18 -1.81
CA TYR A 66 -3.21 -7.73 -1.29
C TYR A 66 -2.60 -6.73 -2.25
N PHE A 67 -2.23 -5.57 -1.77
CA PHE A 67 -1.51 -4.55 -2.52
C PHE A 67 -0.03 -4.75 -2.25
N LEU A 68 0.70 -5.23 -3.26
CA LEU A 68 2.07 -5.70 -3.13
C LEU A 68 3.02 -4.90 -4.02
N SER A 69 4.23 -4.76 -3.54
CA SER A 69 5.39 -4.26 -4.29
C SER A 69 6.62 -5.04 -3.88
N PHE A 70 7.55 -5.24 -4.78
CA PHE A 70 8.74 -6.04 -4.52
C PHE A 70 9.99 -5.15 -4.48
N PRO A 71 10.99 -5.48 -3.65
CA PRO A 71 12.23 -4.71 -3.55
C PRO A 71 13.22 -5.00 -4.69
N PHE A 72 12.87 -5.90 -5.61
CA PHE A 72 13.62 -6.29 -6.80
C PHE A 72 12.64 -6.69 -7.92
N ASP A 73 13.13 -6.76 -9.14
CA ASP A 73 12.35 -7.24 -10.29
C ASP A 73 12.05 -8.73 -10.14
N VAL A 74 10.81 -9.13 -10.46
CA VAL A 74 10.33 -10.51 -10.35
C VAL A 74 9.79 -10.96 -11.70
N ASP A 75 10.39 -12.00 -12.29
CA ASP A 75 9.83 -12.66 -13.45
C ASP A 75 8.57 -13.46 -13.04
N MET A 76 7.47 -13.25 -13.77
CA MET A 76 6.21 -13.94 -13.49
C MET A 76 6.35 -15.49 -13.59
N SER A 77 7.27 -15.99 -14.41
CA SER A 77 7.55 -17.41 -14.51
C SER A 77 8.25 -18.00 -13.29
N ALA A 78 8.89 -17.16 -12.47
CA ALA A 78 9.56 -17.57 -11.22
C ALA A 78 8.63 -17.48 -9.98
N ILE A 79 7.37 -17.07 -10.18
CA ILE A 79 6.38 -17.02 -9.10
C ILE A 79 5.79 -18.40 -8.86
N THR A 80 5.69 -18.79 -7.58
CA THR A 80 4.94 -19.98 -7.19
C THR A 80 3.81 -19.62 -6.22
N VAL A 81 2.67 -20.30 -6.37
CA VAL A 81 1.51 -20.13 -5.49
C VAL A 81 1.13 -21.51 -4.96
N GLU A 82 1.31 -21.70 -3.66
CA GLU A 82 1.12 -23.00 -3.00
C GLU A 82 0.09 -22.88 -1.86
N LYS A 83 -0.67 -23.94 -1.64
CA LYS A 83 -1.61 -23.98 -0.51
C LYS A 83 -0.86 -23.94 0.82
N ILE A 84 -1.38 -23.16 1.78
CA ILE A 84 -0.93 -23.21 3.18
C ILE A 84 -1.35 -24.54 3.79
N ASP A 85 -2.63 -24.94 3.62
CA ASP A 85 -3.14 -26.23 4.02
C ASP A 85 -3.09 -27.21 2.83
N THR A 86 -2.10 -28.09 2.84
CA THR A 86 -1.89 -29.09 1.79
C THR A 86 -2.91 -30.23 1.80
N THR A 87 -3.77 -30.32 2.83
CA THR A 87 -4.84 -31.32 2.91
C THR A 87 -6.06 -30.94 2.07
N LEU A 88 -6.18 -29.66 1.70
CA LEU A 88 -7.29 -29.16 0.89
C LEU A 88 -7.17 -29.68 -0.55
N VAL A 89 -8.27 -30.20 -1.09
CA VAL A 89 -8.37 -30.62 -2.50
C VAL A 89 -8.83 -29.45 -3.38
N GLY A 90 -8.53 -29.53 -4.68
CA GLY A 90 -8.91 -28.51 -5.67
C GLY A 90 -7.72 -27.72 -6.19
N SER A 91 -7.92 -26.98 -7.28
CA SER A 91 -6.92 -26.07 -7.86
C SER A 91 -6.97 -24.70 -7.24
N ILE A 92 -5.82 -24.03 -7.19
CA ILE A 92 -5.72 -22.62 -6.75
C ILE A 92 -6.02 -21.75 -7.97
N GLY A 93 -7.05 -20.91 -7.87
CA GLY A 93 -7.22 -19.78 -8.78
C GLY A 93 -6.57 -18.54 -8.16
N TYR A 94 -5.78 -17.83 -8.93
CA TYR A 94 -5.21 -16.56 -8.48
C TYR A 94 -5.11 -15.57 -9.63
N VAL A 95 -4.94 -14.29 -9.29
CA VAL A 95 -4.82 -13.20 -10.25
C VAL A 95 -3.82 -12.16 -9.74
N PHE A 96 -2.98 -11.67 -10.66
CA PHE A 96 -2.20 -10.45 -10.51
C PHE A 96 -2.75 -9.36 -11.41
N ARG A 97 -2.76 -8.11 -10.93
CA ARG A 97 -3.11 -6.93 -11.72
C ARG A 97 -2.17 -5.78 -11.40
N TYR A 98 -1.91 -4.96 -12.43
CA TYR A 98 -1.33 -3.65 -12.25
C TYR A 98 -2.40 -2.57 -12.42
N TYR A 99 -2.10 -1.38 -11.93
CA TYR A 99 -2.97 -0.21 -12.09
C TYR A 99 -2.52 0.62 -13.28
N ASP A 100 -3.39 0.78 -14.27
CA ASP A 100 -3.16 1.59 -15.46
C ASP A 100 -3.63 3.04 -15.21
N GLY A 101 -2.69 3.89 -14.79
CA GLY A 101 -2.96 5.30 -14.56
C GLY A 101 -3.29 6.08 -15.82
N ALA A 102 -2.76 5.66 -16.98
CA ALA A 102 -3.08 6.28 -18.27
C ALA A 102 -4.53 5.96 -18.68
N GLU A 103 -5.00 4.73 -18.48
CA GLU A 103 -6.40 4.36 -18.68
C GLU A 103 -7.33 5.18 -17.78
N ARG A 104 -6.94 5.38 -16.50
CA ARG A 104 -7.71 6.24 -15.60
C ARG A 104 -7.76 7.68 -16.08
N ALA A 105 -6.65 8.21 -16.56
CA ALA A 105 -6.58 9.58 -17.06
C ALA A 105 -7.52 9.82 -18.25
N LEU A 106 -7.71 8.82 -19.12
CA LEU A 106 -8.58 8.86 -20.29
C LEU A 106 -10.04 8.60 -19.95
N ASN A 107 -10.32 7.54 -19.20
CA ASN A 107 -11.65 6.93 -19.08
C ASN A 107 -12.20 6.92 -17.63
N GLY A 108 -11.44 7.44 -16.65
CA GLY A 108 -11.81 7.38 -15.24
C GLY A 108 -11.49 6.04 -14.60
N THR A 109 -12.12 5.74 -13.45
CA THR A 109 -11.67 4.64 -12.57
C THR A 109 -12.07 3.24 -13.01
N GLY A 110 -13.04 3.09 -13.91
CA GLY A 110 -13.78 1.82 -14.10
C GLY A 110 -12.99 0.68 -14.75
N GLN A 111 -11.90 0.95 -15.49
CA GLN A 111 -11.15 -0.05 -16.25
C GLN A 111 -9.63 0.02 -16.03
N SER A 112 -9.20 0.66 -14.96
CA SER A 112 -7.78 0.92 -14.69
C SER A 112 -7.00 -0.33 -14.23
N TRP A 113 -7.67 -1.40 -13.86
CA TRP A 113 -7.02 -2.65 -13.46
C TRP A 113 -6.83 -3.57 -14.67
N LYS A 114 -5.58 -3.97 -14.92
CA LYS A 114 -5.19 -4.85 -16.02
C LYS A 114 -4.52 -6.10 -15.46
N ASP A 115 -4.90 -7.26 -16.00
CA ASP A 115 -4.30 -8.54 -15.59
C ASP A 115 -2.83 -8.62 -16.04
N VAL A 116 -1.98 -9.20 -15.18
CA VAL A 116 -0.60 -9.54 -15.48
C VAL A 116 -0.48 -11.05 -15.51
N THR A 117 -0.16 -11.62 -16.66
CA THR A 117 -0.04 -13.07 -16.86
C THR A 117 1.37 -13.52 -17.27
N GLU A 118 2.21 -12.58 -17.69
CA GLU A 118 3.58 -12.82 -18.14
C GLU A 118 4.44 -11.54 -17.98
N GLY A 119 5.73 -11.66 -18.15
CA GLY A 119 6.68 -10.56 -18.07
C GLY A 119 7.23 -10.34 -16.67
N VAL A 120 7.68 -9.13 -16.39
CA VAL A 120 8.39 -8.76 -15.17
C VAL A 120 7.55 -7.84 -14.31
N LEU A 121 7.43 -8.15 -13.03
CA LEU A 121 6.93 -7.24 -12.00
C LEU A 121 8.10 -6.37 -11.53
N HIS A 122 8.05 -5.08 -11.85
CA HIS A 122 9.16 -4.16 -11.58
C HIS A 122 9.26 -3.75 -10.11
N ALA A 123 10.48 -3.65 -9.63
CA ALA A 123 10.79 -3.21 -8.26
C ALA A 123 10.16 -1.84 -7.96
N GLY A 124 9.53 -1.73 -6.78
CA GLY A 124 8.90 -0.50 -6.32
C GLY A 124 7.58 -0.14 -7.01
N GLN A 125 7.20 -0.80 -8.09
CA GLN A 125 5.86 -0.69 -8.65
C GLN A 125 4.86 -1.51 -7.83
N GLY A 126 3.61 -1.04 -7.81
CA GLY A 126 2.54 -1.70 -7.09
C GLY A 126 1.70 -2.62 -7.97
N TYR A 127 1.31 -3.73 -7.38
CA TYR A 127 0.44 -4.75 -7.97
C TYR A 127 -0.63 -5.16 -6.97
N ILE A 128 -1.73 -5.73 -7.44
CA ILE A 128 -2.67 -6.41 -6.56
C ILE A 128 -2.68 -7.90 -6.85
N PHE A 129 -2.82 -8.67 -5.78
CA PHE A 129 -2.91 -10.12 -5.81
C PHE A 129 -4.12 -10.61 -5.03
N GLN A 130 -4.79 -11.62 -5.54
CA GLN A 130 -5.83 -12.35 -4.84
C GLN A 130 -5.75 -13.83 -5.21
N ALA A 131 -6.03 -14.70 -4.24
CA ALA A 131 -6.15 -16.14 -4.47
C ALA A 131 -7.49 -16.68 -3.93
N SER A 132 -7.98 -17.76 -4.54
CA SER A 132 -9.23 -18.43 -4.16
C SER A 132 -9.12 -19.27 -2.89
N MET A 133 -7.90 -19.54 -2.44
CA MET A 133 -7.57 -20.32 -1.24
C MET A 133 -6.51 -19.59 -0.41
N GLU A 134 -6.31 -20.02 0.84
CA GLU A 134 -5.15 -19.60 1.63
C GLU A 134 -3.86 -20.16 1.03
N VAL A 135 -2.96 -19.26 0.67
CA VAL A 135 -1.76 -19.62 -0.10
C VAL A 135 -0.51 -18.94 0.42
N TYR A 136 0.62 -19.56 0.15
CA TYR A 136 1.90 -18.88 0.05
C TYR A 136 2.10 -18.44 -1.39
N LEU A 137 2.27 -17.14 -1.58
CA LEU A 137 2.84 -16.53 -2.76
C LEU A 137 4.34 -16.44 -2.55
N THR A 138 5.12 -17.14 -3.36
CA THR A 138 6.58 -17.11 -3.30
C THR A 138 7.12 -16.44 -4.54
N VAL A 139 7.94 -15.42 -4.34
CA VAL A 139 8.65 -14.69 -5.40
C VAL A 139 10.14 -14.79 -5.17
N ARG A 140 10.90 -14.85 -6.27
CA ARG A 140 12.36 -14.87 -6.25
C ARG A 140 12.91 -13.73 -7.06
N GLY A 141 14.04 -13.20 -6.60
CA GLY A 141 14.81 -12.23 -7.39
C GLY A 141 15.23 -12.84 -8.72
N ASP A 142 15.42 -11.96 -9.71
CA ASP A 142 15.85 -12.36 -11.06
C ASP A 142 17.08 -13.26 -11.01
N THR A 143 16.94 -14.44 -11.62
CA THR A 143 18.00 -15.45 -11.68
C THR A 143 19.09 -15.12 -12.70
N ASP A 144 18.84 -14.26 -13.68
CA ASP A 144 19.81 -13.93 -14.74
C ASP A 144 20.96 -13.07 -14.23
N SER A 145 20.70 -12.20 -13.24
CA SER A 145 21.76 -11.45 -12.54
C SER A 145 22.43 -12.28 -11.43
N GLY A 146 21.78 -13.32 -10.96
CA GLY A 146 22.27 -14.22 -9.90
C GLY A 146 22.47 -13.57 -8.53
N MET A 147 22.28 -12.27 -8.42
CA MET A 147 22.56 -11.53 -7.18
C MET A 147 21.62 -10.36 -6.98
N GLN A 148 21.04 -10.28 -5.77
CA GLN A 148 20.26 -9.16 -5.33
C GLN A 148 21.08 -8.26 -4.39
N MET A 149 21.01 -6.95 -4.61
CA MET A 149 21.72 -5.99 -3.78
C MET A 149 20.76 -5.33 -2.79
N LEU A 150 20.93 -5.62 -1.51
CA LEU A 150 20.29 -4.85 -0.44
C LEU A 150 21.21 -3.68 -0.07
N THR A 151 20.74 -2.48 -0.27
CA THR A 151 21.55 -1.28 -0.06
C THR A 151 20.89 -0.32 0.94
N PRO A 152 21.68 0.37 1.77
CA PRO A 152 21.18 1.45 2.61
C PRO A 152 20.95 2.77 1.85
N ALA A 153 21.13 2.79 0.54
CA ALA A 153 20.94 3.99 -0.27
C ALA A 153 19.46 4.39 -0.40
N SER A 154 19.21 5.64 -0.78
CA SER A 154 17.89 6.09 -1.23
C SER A 154 17.44 5.29 -2.43
N LYS A 155 16.12 5.13 -2.57
CA LYS A 155 15.49 4.50 -3.71
C LYS A 155 14.65 5.52 -4.47
N GLU A 156 14.63 5.38 -5.79
CA GLU A 156 13.85 6.21 -6.70
C GLU A 156 12.87 5.31 -7.44
N ILE A 157 11.59 5.66 -7.37
CA ILE A 157 10.54 4.91 -8.04
C ILE A 157 9.98 5.77 -9.17
N PRO A 158 10.06 5.32 -10.42
CA PRO A 158 9.52 6.05 -11.55
C PRO A 158 7.99 6.12 -11.46
N VAL A 159 7.44 7.27 -11.83
CA VAL A 159 6.00 7.54 -11.86
C VAL A 159 5.65 8.25 -13.15
N SER A 160 4.36 8.23 -13.51
CA SER A 160 3.83 8.86 -14.71
C SER A 160 2.83 9.94 -14.37
N GLU A 161 2.90 11.06 -15.05
CA GLU A 161 1.97 12.19 -14.88
C GLU A 161 0.54 11.84 -15.29
N ASN A 162 0.35 10.90 -16.22
CA ASN A 162 -0.94 10.42 -16.71
C ASN A 162 -1.92 11.58 -16.92
N ILE A 163 -1.61 12.48 -17.86
CA ILE A 163 -2.33 13.74 -18.09
C ILE A 163 -3.81 13.50 -18.40
N SER A 164 -4.68 14.25 -17.75
CA SER A 164 -6.14 14.19 -17.93
C SER A 164 -6.76 15.58 -17.98
N ASN A 165 -7.92 15.69 -18.64
CA ASN A 165 -8.77 16.90 -18.56
C ASN A 165 -9.42 17.09 -17.18
N TYR A 166 -9.38 16.06 -16.34
CA TYR A 166 -9.95 16.08 -14.99
C TYR A 166 -8.82 15.87 -13.97
N ALA A 167 -8.55 16.89 -13.14
CA ALA A 167 -7.48 16.85 -12.15
C ALA A 167 -7.59 15.63 -11.20
N SER A 168 -8.79 15.17 -10.89
CA SER A 168 -9.05 13.99 -10.06
C SER A 168 -8.69 12.65 -10.72
N ASN A 169 -8.47 12.62 -12.03
CA ASN A 169 -8.10 11.41 -12.78
C ASN A 169 -6.63 11.40 -13.22
N GLN A 170 -5.96 12.55 -13.15
CA GLN A 170 -4.58 12.74 -13.56
C GLN A 170 -3.60 12.19 -12.51
N GLY A 171 -2.41 11.78 -12.94
CA GLY A 171 -1.25 11.56 -12.07
C GLY A 171 -1.30 10.31 -11.18
N TRP A 172 -2.27 9.44 -11.32
CA TRP A 172 -2.39 8.26 -10.46
C TRP A 172 -1.39 7.18 -10.81
N ASN A 173 -0.66 6.73 -9.78
CA ASN A 173 0.27 5.62 -9.83
C ASN A 173 0.04 4.72 -8.63
N LEU A 174 0.23 3.43 -8.81
CA LEU A 174 0.34 2.46 -7.72
C LEU A 174 1.81 2.10 -7.58
N ILE A 175 2.41 2.50 -6.46
CA ILE A 175 3.81 2.24 -6.13
C ILE A 175 3.87 1.54 -4.77
N GLY A 176 5.06 1.14 -4.33
CA GLY A 176 5.17 0.53 -3.02
C GLY A 176 6.49 0.76 -2.33
N ASN A 177 6.56 0.25 -1.11
CA ASN A 177 7.75 0.29 -0.28
C ASN A 177 8.90 -0.47 -0.98
N PRO A 178 9.97 0.23 -1.41
CA PRO A 178 11.06 -0.41 -2.17
C PRO A 178 12.09 -1.10 -1.27
N TYR A 179 11.86 -1.11 0.05
CA TYR A 179 12.76 -1.73 1.00
C TYR A 179 12.15 -3.01 1.59
N PRO A 180 12.96 -4.03 1.85
CA PRO A 180 12.53 -5.25 2.51
C PRO A 180 12.38 -5.07 4.03
N CYS A 181 11.82 -3.94 4.46
CA CYS A 181 11.61 -3.57 5.87
C CYS A 181 10.38 -2.67 6.01
N TYR A 182 9.97 -2.39 7.22
CA TYR A 182 8.99 -1.34 7.49
C TYR A 182 9.55 0.03 7.10
N TYR A 183 8.67 0.92 6.65
CA TYR A 183 9.07 2.23 6.18
C TYR A 183 8.07 3.31 6.60
N ASN A 184 8.54 4.40 7.20
CA ASN A 184 7.69 5.50 7.58
C ASN A 184 7.44 6.45 6.40
N MET A 185 6.18 6.81 6.15
CA MET A 185 5.78 7.71 5.06
C MET A 185 6.51 9.05 5.07
N ASN A 186 6.98 9.51 6.23
CA ASN A 186 7.73 10.77 6.35
C ASN A 186 9.09 10.77 5.63
N GLY A 187 9.57 9.62 5.19
CA GLY A 187 10.79 9.49 4.39
C GLY A 187 10.57 9.62 2.89
N ILE A 188 9.33 9.70 2.45
CA ILE A 188 9.02 9.91 1.05
C ILE A 188 9.15 11.41 0.77
N ASP A 189 9.95 11.79 -0.23
CA ASP A 189 10.03 13.19 -0.69
C ASP A 189 8.84 13.53 -1.58
N PHE A 190 7.66 13.47 -1.00
CA PHE A 190 6.39 13.66 -1.66
C PHE A 190 5.37 14.24 -0.67
N LYS A 191 4.57 15.23 -1.08
CA LYS A 191 3.66 15.95 -0.18
C LYS A 191 2.19 15.65 -0.39
N SER A 192 1.81 15.23 -1.60
CA SER A 192 0.43 14.87 -1.87
C SER A 192 -0.03 13.71 -0.96
N PRO A 193 -1.31 13.63 -0.63
CA PRO A 193 -1.83 12.53 0.14
C PRO A 193 -1.55 11.18 -0.52
N ILE A 194 -1.32 10.16 0.29
CA ILE A 194 -1.25 8.76 -0.14
C ILE A 194 -2.56 8.06 0.17
N THR A 195 -2.89 7.02 -0.59
CA THR A 195 -4.06 6.18 -0.32
C THR A 195 -3.63 4.71 -0.24
N VAL A 196 -3.91 4.08 0.89
CA VAL A 196 -3.57 2.69 1.17
C VAL A 196 -4.84 1.82 1.19
N TRP A 197 -4.70 0.57 0.77
CA TRP A 197 -5.73 -0.43 0.91
C TRP A 197 -5.67 -1.10 2.29
N ASN A 198 -6.74 -1.00 3.04
CA ASN A 198 -6.88 -1.70 4.31
C ASN A 198 -7.65 -3.01 4.08
N LYS A 199 -6.89 -4.12 4.01
CA LYS A 199 -7.43 -5.46 3.75
C LYS A 199 -8.34 -6.01 4.85
N ASP A 200 -8.27 -5.45 6.07
CA ASP A 200 -9.05 -5.92 7.21
C ASP A 200 -10.40 -5.19 7.33
N SER A 201 -10.45 -3.92 6.95
CA SER A 201 -11.69 -3.13 6.88
C SER A 201 -12.31 -3.06 5.49
N TRP A 202 -11.60 -3.50 4.46
CA TRP A 202 -11.99 -3.43 3.05
C TRP A 202 -12.24 -1.99 2.56
N THR A 203 -11.43 -1.06 3.06
CA THR A 203 -11.51 0.36 2.73
C THR A 203 -10.21 0.88 2.17
N TYR A 204 -10.30 2.02 1.47
CA TYR A 204 -9.15 2.82 1.11
C TYR A 204 -9.00 3.95 2.09
N ASP A 205 -7.87 3.98 2.79
CA ASP A 205 -7.54 4.98 3.80
C ASP A 205 -6.57 6.01 3.21
N ALA A 206 -6.94 7.29 3.26
CA ALA A 206 -6.08 8.39 2.83
C ALA A 206 -5.32 9.00 4.03
N TYR A 207 -4.04 9.30 3.82
CA TYR A 207 -3.14 9.92 4.79
C TYR A 207 -2.42 11.10 4.13
N SER A 208 -2.29 12.20 4.86
CA SER A 208 -1.58 13.39 4.40
C SER A 208 -0.51 13.80 5.40
N ILE A 209 0.72 13.92 4.93
CA ILE A 209 1.83 14.45 5.72
C ILE A 209 1.60 15.91 6.12
N LEU A 210 0.82 16.65 5.33
CA LEU A 210 0.44 18.04 5.63
C LEU A 210 -0.52 18.14 6.82
N ASP A 211 -1.28 17.07 7.10
CA ASP A 211 -2.19 16.97 8.24
C ASP A 211 -1.53 16.32 9.47
N ALA A 212 -0.20 16.16 9.43
CA ALA A 212 0.59 15.46 10.43
C ALA A 212 0.16 13.98 10.63
N ASP A 213 -0.37 13.35 9.57
CA ASP A 213 -0.64 11.93 9.60
C ASP A 213 0.68 11.13 9.62
N GLU A 214 0.63 10.01 10.29
CA GLU A 214 1.71 9.03 10.32
C GLU A 214 1.21 7.70 9.77
N TYR A 215 1.98 7.11 8.88
CA TYR A 215 1.76 5.77 8.38
C TYR A 215 3.09 5.03 8.25
N VAL A 216 3.08 3.75 8.61
CA VAL A 216 4.24 2.88 8.46
C VAL A 216 3.87 1.74 7.52
N PHE A 217 4.43 1.79 6.32
CA PHE A 217 4.28 0.73 5.35
C PHE A 217 4.92 -0.56 5.85
N ALA A 218 4.21 -1.65 5.70
CA ALA A 218 4.81 -2.97 5.87
C ALA A 218 5.84 -3.25 4.74
N PRO A 219 6.75 -4.22 4.94
CA PRO A 219 7.54 -4.73 3.83
C PRO A 219 6.60 -5.17 2.70
N MET A 220 6.94 -4.79 1.46
CA MET A 220 6.19 -5.11 0.23
C MET A 220 4.78 -4.51 0.14
N GLU A 221 4.42 -3.56 0.97
CA GLU A 221 3.11 -2.90 0.87
C GLU A 221 3.10 -1.87 -0.27
N ALA A 222 2.07 -1.94 -1.13
CA ALA A 222 1.82 -0.96 -2.17
C ALA A 222 0.71 0.02 -1.78
N PHE A 223 0.78 1.22 -2.34
CA PHE A 223 -0.13 2.32 -2.08
C PHE A 223 -0.27 3.24 -3.31
N PHE A 224 -1.38 3.95 -3.38
CA PHE A 224 -1.62 4.93 -4.42
C PHE A 224 -0.99 6.28 -4.07
N VAL A 225 -0.44 6.90 -5.11
CA VAL A 225 -0.03 8.31 -5.13
C VAL A 225 -0.65 9.01 -6.32
N GLN A 226 -0.90 10.30 -6.19
CA GLN A 226 -1.31 11.15 -7.29
C GLN A 226 -0.27 12.24 -7.50
N VAL A 227 0.49 12.14 -8.59
CA VAL A 227 1.63 13.01 -8.84
C VAL A 227 1.25 14.23 -9.68
N PRO A 228 1.73 15.43 -9.31
CA PRO A 228 1.56 16.62 -10.11
C PRO A 228 2.41 16.55 -11.39
N GLN A 229 2.07 17.38 -12.35
CA GLN A 229 2.84 17.53 -13.59
C GLN A 229 4.30 17.91 -13.30
N GLY A 230 5.23 17.33 -14.05
CA GLY A 230 6.68 17.49 -13.86
C GLY A 230 7.30 16.53 -12.86
N THR A 231 6.52 15.58 -12.27
CA THR A 231 7.04 14.56 -11.36
C THR A 231 7.32 13.27 -12.14
N GLU A 232 8.58 12.91 -12.26
CA GLU A 232 9.03 11.69 -12.98
C GLU A 232 9.39 10.56 -12.02
N THR A 233 9.81 10.90 -10.79
CA THR A 233 10.25 9.94 -9.77
C THR A 233 9.78 10.36 -8.38
N ILE A 234 9.62 9.38 -7.50
CA ILE A 234 9.42 9.58 -6.06
C ILE A 234 10.61 8.99 -5.32
N HIS A 235 11.20 9.78 -4.42
CA HIS A 235 12.38 9.40 -3.66
C HIS A 235 11.99 8.87 -2.28
N PHE A 236 12.62 7.77 -1.89
CA PHE A 236 12.49 7.14 -0.58
C PHE A 236 13.80 7.28 0.18
N MET A 237 13.80 8.05 1.26
CA MET A 237 14.99 8.33 2.08
C MET A 237 15.28 7.17 3.03
N PRO A 238 16.54 6.68 3.10
CA PRO A 238 16.87 5.47 3.85
C PRO A 238 16.75 5.60 5.37
N GLU A 239 16.71 6.81 5.91
CA GLU A 239 16.67 7.10 7.35
C GLU A 239 15.34 6.68 8.00
N GLN A 240 14.31 6.46 7.20
CA GLN A 240 12.96 6.11 7.66
C GLN A 240 12.65 4.62 7.60
N ARG A 241 13.69 3.79 7.36
CA ARG A 241 13.60 2.32 7.41
C ARG A 241 13.54 1.84 8.85
N LEU A 242 12.65 0.90 9.14
CA LEU A 242 12.38 0.38 10.46
C LEU A 242 12.45 -1.16 10.47
N ALA A 243 13.06 -1.74 11.50
CA ALA A 243 13.15 -3.19 11.67
C ALA A 243 11.82 -3.82 12.10
N LYS A 244 10.93 -3.04 12.67
CA LYS A 244 9.56 -3.47 13.06
C LYS A 244 8.62 -2.27 13.09
N ALA A 245 7.34 -2.54 12.91
CA ALA A 245 6.30 -1.59 13.23
C ALA A 245 6.28 -1.42 14.76
N ALA A 246 6.75 -0.29 15.27
CA ALA A 246 6.73 0.00 16.70
C ALA A 246 5.53 0.90 17.00
N LEU A 247 4.53 0.34 17.68
CA LEU A 247 3.51 1.13 18.37
C LEU A 247 3.98 1.31 19.82
N VAL A 248 4.16 2.56 20.25
CA VAL A 248 4.28 2.88 21.67
C VAL A 248 3.03 3.64 22.07
N ASP A 249 2.32 3.15 23.07
CA ASP A 249 1.04 3.70 23.55
C ASP A 249 -0.03 3.84 22.46
N GLY A 250 -0.08 2.88 21.53
CA GLY A 250 -1.06 2.89 20.44
C GLY A 250 -0.79 3.92 19.34
N LYS A 251 0.38 4.54 19.34
CA LYS A 251 0.86 5.45 18.29
C LYS A 251 2.16 4.96 17.69
N TRP A 252 2.32 5.18 16.40
CA TRP A 252 3.59 4.94 15.72
C TRP A 252 4.62 5.95 16.23
N THR A 253 5.72 5.46 16.81
CA THR A 253 6.79 6.35 17.25
C THR A 253 7.85 6.45 16.17
N THR A 254 7.98 7.64 15.61
CA THR A 254 9.12 8.05 14.83
C THR A 254 9.76 9.29 15.45
N ARG A 255 11.09 9.30 15.47
CA ARG A 255 11.92 10.35 16.06
C ARG A 255 12.11 11.56 15.13
N SER A 256 11.09 11.95 14.38
CA SER A 256 11.17 13.18 13.57
C SER A 256 9.78 13.72 13.29
N MET A 257 9.26 14.52 14.21
CA MET A 257 8.18 15.43 13.84
C MET A 257 8.77 16.51 12.93
N ARG A 258 8.52 16.44 11.64
CA ARG A 258 8.55 17.65 10.81
C ARG A 258 7.47 18.56 11.33
N SER A 259 7.84 19.72 11.85
CA SER A 259 6.86 20.75 12.16
C SER A 259 6.19 21.19 10.86
N VAL A 260 4.92 20.85 10.70
CA VAL A 260 4.11 21.36 9.61
C VAL A 260 3.97 22.86 9.84
N SER A 261 4.53 23.68 8.95
CA SER A 261 4.37 25.13 8.99
C SER A 261 3.00 25.47 8.40
N GLY A 262 2.05 25.80 9.26
CA GLY A 262 0.73 26.25 8.87
C GLY A 262 -0.33 25.77 9.84
N SER A 263 -1.22 26.64 10.27
CA SER A 263 -2.37 26.25 11.09
C SER A 263 -3.41 25.58 10.20
N ARG A 264 -3.53 24.25 10.32
CA ARG A 264 -4.59 23.46 9.69
C ARG A 264 -5.58 23.03 10.77
N SER A 265 -6.87 23.25 10.54
CA SER A 265 -7.94 22.75 11.43
C SER A 265 -8.62 21.56 10.79
N LEU A 266 -8.67 20.43 11.48
CA LEU A 266 -9.12 19.17 10.93
C LEU A 266 -10.45 18.74 11.55
N ILE A 267 -11.41 18.32 10.71
CA ILE A 267 -12.62 17.61 11.12
C ILE A 267 -12.55 16.22 10.52
N ASN A 268 -12.39 15.21 11.38
CA ASN A 268 -12.43 13.81 10.98
C ASN A 268 -13.85 13.26 11.24
N LEU A 269 -14.43 12.69 10.20
CA LEU A 269 -15.76 12.07 10.23
C LEU A 269 -15.63 10.57 9.99
N ARG A 270 -16.41 9.79 10.73
CA ARG A 270 -16.43 8.32 10.63
C ARG A 270 -17.88 7.84 10.54
N LEU A 271 -18.13 6.95 9.60
CA LEU A 271 -19.38 6.19 9.46
C LEU A 271 -19.10 4.74 9.81
N THR A 272 -19.97 4.12 10.61
CA THR A 272 -19.84 2.70 10.98
C THR A 272 -21.23 2.06 11.09
N ASP A 273 -21.31 0.79 10.72
CA ASP A 273 -22.46 -0.08 10.93
C ASP A 273 -22.26 -1.03 12.14
N GLY A 274 -21.12 -0.92 12.84
CA GLY A 274 -20.73 -1.80 13.93
C GLY A 274 -19.74 -2.91 13.50
N THR A 275 -19.75 -3.31 12.24
CA THR A 275 -18.83 -4.31 11.68
C THR A 275 -17.74 -3.62 10.86
N TYR A 276 -18.16 -2.74 9.94
CA TYR A 276 -17.28 -1.98 9.07
C TYR A 276 -17.33 -0.50 9.40
N ALA A 277 -16.32 0.22 8.98
CA ALA A 277 -16.27 1.66 9.12
C ALA A 277 -15.50 2.30 7.99
N ASP A 278 -15.94 3.48 7.59
CA ASP A 278 -15.24 4.33 6.65
C ASP A 278 -15.08 5.74 7.21
N LYS A 279 -14.18 6.52 6.66
CA LYS A 279 -13.82 7.85 7.14
C LYS A 279 -13.64 8.86 6.02
N THR A 280 -13.84 10.13 6.34
CA THR A 280 -13.46 11.26 5.49
C THR A 280 -12.97 12.41 6.37
N ARG A 281 -12.20 13.31 5.80
CA ARG A 281 -11.61 14.45 6.50
C ARG A 281 -11.92 15.74 5.76
N ILE A 282 -12.17 16.80 6.53
CA ILE A 282 -12.17 18.19 6.07
C ILE A 282 -10.95 18.85 6.71
N ALA A 283 -10.07 19.43 5.90
CA ALA A 283 -8.92 20.19 6.34
C ALA A 283 -9.15 21.68 6.01
N PHE A 284 -9.32 22.53 7.02
CA PHE A 284 -9.42 23.97 6.79
C PHE A 284 -8.03 24.60 6.73
N VAL A 285 -7.72 25.15 5.58
CA VAL A 285 -6.42 25.75 5.24
C VAL A 285 -6.67 27.10 4.59
N SER A 286 -6.06 28.16 5.11
CA SER A 286 -6.35 29.53 4.68
C SER A 286 -6.14 29.78 3.19
N ASN A 287 -5.17 29.10 2.58
CA ASN A 287 -4.79 29.29 1.17
C ASN A 287 -5.19 28.10 0.28
N ALA A 288 -6.00 27.17 0.78
CA ALA A 288 -6.46 26.04 -0.02
C ALA A 288 -7.33 26.49 -1.20
N SER A 289 -7.32 25.72 -2.27
CA SER A 289 -8.23 25.89 -3.39
C SER A 289 -9.67 25.57 -2.99
N ALA A 290 -10.64 26.19 -3.65
CA ALA A 290 -12.05 25.76 -3.55
C ALA A 290 -12.34 24.55 -4.45
N GLY A 291 -11.50 24.28 -5.43
CA GLY A 291 -11.54 23.10 -6.31
C GLY A 291 -10.51 22.06 -5.90
N TYR A 292 -10.52 20.93 -6.58
CA TYR A 292 -9.60 19.83 -6.33
C TYR A 292 -8.13 20.22 -6.55
N ASP A 293 -7.33 20.04 -5.53
CA ASP A 293 -5.87 20.17 -5.57
C ASP A 293 -5.23 18.87 -5.10
N MET A 294 -4.62 18.11 -6.01
CA MET A 294 -4.01 16.81 -5.71
C MET A 294 -2.87 16.87 -4.69
N GLN A 295 -2.31 18.06 -4.40
CA GLN A 295 -1.27 18.19 -3.38
C GLN A 295 -1.84 18.30 -1.96
N GLU A 296 -3.11 18.67 -1.84
CA GLU A 296 -3.78 18.85 -0.56
C GLU A 296 -5.00 17.95 -0.35
N ASP A 297 -5.67 17.56 -1.46
CA ASP A 297 -6.86 16.75 -1.48
C ASP A 297 -6.56 15.28 -1.76
N ALA A 298 -7.39 14.39 -1.26
CA ALA A 298 -7.43 13.00 -1.68
C ALA A 298 -8.79 12.66 -2.28
N ALA A 299 -8.84 12.23 -3.54
CA ALA A 299 -10.04 11.70 -4.13
C ALA A 299 -10.46 10.41 -3.42
N LYS A 300 -11.77 10.21 -3.25
CA LYS A 300 -12.30 8.99 -2.61
C LYS A 300 -12.17 7.79 -3.53
N PHE A 301 -11.51 6.75 -3.05
CA PHE A 301 -11.62 5.40 -3.60
C PHE A 301 -12.72 4.66 -2.85
N MET A 302 -13.68 4.13 -3.59
CA MET A 302 -14.78 3.36 -3.01
C MET A 302 -14.37 1.91 -2.77
N SER A 303 -14.83 1.33 -1.66
CA SER A 303 -14.66 -0.11 -1.44
C SER A 303 -15.37 -0.91 -2.54
N PRO A 304 -14.74 -1.97 -3.05
CA PRO A 304 -15.41 -2.90 -3.96
C PRO A 304 -16.43 -3.81 -3.25
N VAL A 305 -16.45 -3.81 -1.92
CA VAL A 305 -17.34 -4.65 -1.11
C VAL A 305 -18.60 -3.88 -0.78
N ALA A 306 -19.73 -4.32 -1.33
CA ALA A 306 -21.01 -3.62 -1.19
C ALA A 306 -21.53 -3.51 0.26
N ALA A 307 -21.10 -4.40 1.16
CA ALA A 307 -21.47 -4.36 2.57
C ALA A 307 -20.76 -3.23 3.33
N VAL A 308 -19.63 -2.72 2.84
CA VAL A 308 -18.84 -1.70 3.52
C VAL A 308 -19.50 -0.34 3.36
N PRO A 309 -19.83 0.38 4.46
CA PRO A 309 -20.34 1.74 4.38
C PRO A 309 -19.28 2.67 3.77
N GLN A 310 -19.70 3.68 3.01
CA GLN A 310 -18.83 4.65 2.39
C GLN A 310 -19.18 6.06 2.86
N LEU A 311 -18.17 6.86 3.18
CA LEU A 311 -18.32 8.25 3.61
C LEU A 311 -17.35 9.15 2.85
N TYR A 312 -17.85 10.27 2.36
CA TYR A 312 -17.04 11.22 1.59
C TYR A 312 -17.63 12.64 1.68
N THR A 313 -16.81 13.64 1.42
CA THR A 313 -17.29 14.98 1.15
C THR A 313 -17.46 15.20 -0.35
N LEU A 314 -18.25 16.22 -0.71
CA LEU A 314 -18.56 16.55 -2.10
C LEU A 314 -18.30 18.04 -2.35
N ASP A 315 -17.74 18.35 -3.52
CA ASP A 315 -17.73 19.71 -4.05
C ASP A 315 -18.95 20.02 -4.93
N ASN A 316 -18.94 21.16 -5.60
CA ASN A 316 -20.00 21.58 -6.50
C ASN A 316 -20.04 20.77 -7.80
N THR A 317 -18.94 20.11 -8.18
CA THR A 317 -18.85 19.23 -9.36
C THR A 317 -19.29 17.80 -9.05
N ARG A 318 -19.61 17.51 -7.78
CA ARG A 318 -19.91 16.19 -7.22
C ARG A 318 -18.70 15.25 -7.15
N LEU A 319 -17.49 15.79 -7.21
CA LEU A 319 -16.29 15.00 -6.91
C LEU A 319 -16.32 14.56 -5.45
N GLN A 320 -15.93 13.31 -5.21
CA GLN A 320 -15.93 12.67 -3.89
C GLN A 320 -14.51 12.73 -3.32
N TYR A 321 -14.40 13.16 -2.06
CA TYR A 321 -13.15 13.33 -1.37
C TYR A 321 -13.04 12.43 -0.14
N ALA A 322 -11.88 11.80 0.04
CA ALA A 322 -11.46 11.19 1.30
C ALA A 322 -10.81 12.24 2.22
N ILE A 323 -10.01 13.16 1.65
CA ILE A 323 -9.51 14.38 2.30
C ILE A 323 -9.91 15.58 1.44
N ASN A 324 -10.56 16.57 2.02
CA ASN A 324 -11.01 17.78 1.35
C ASN A 324 -10.39 19.00 2.06
N ALA A 325 -9.32 19.52 1.47
CA ALA A 325 -8.66 20.74 1.92
C ALA A 325 -9.39 21.97 1.33
N ARG A 326 -9.76 22.93 2.18
CA ARG A 326 -10.53 24.08 1.73
C ARG A 326 -10.37 25.28 2.66
N PRO A 327 -10.60 26.52 2.18
CA PRO A 327 -10.63 27.67 3.07
C PRO A 327 -11.82 27.60 4.04
N PHE A 328 -11.60 28.07 5.27
CA PHE A 328 -12.70 28.25 6.20
C PHE A 328 -13.52 29.48 5.79
N ILE A 329 -14.83 29.30 5.66
CA ILE A 329 -15.80 30.37 5.37
C ILE A 329 -16.83 30.36 6.49
N GLU A 330 -16.95 31.46 7.24
CA GLU A 330 -17.96 31.60 8.29
C GLU A 330 -19.38 31.46 7.71
N GLY A 331 -20.22 30.62 8.33
CA GLY A 331 -21.53 30.26 7.80
C GLY A 331 -21.53 29.38 6.57
N GLY A 332 -20.36 28.94 6.11
CA GLY A 332 -20.21 28.00 5.00
C GLY A 332 -20.69 26.58 5.34
N SER A 333 -20.93 25.78 4.32
CA SER A 333 -21.31 24.37 4.46
C SER A 333 -20.45 23.47 3.60
N VAL A 334 -20.25 22.23 4.05
CA VAL A 334 -19.63 21.15 3.28
C VAL A 334 -20.64 20.04 3.09
N ARG A 335 -20.87 19.65 1.85
CA ARG A 335 -21.78 18.54 1.55
C ARG A 335 -21.11 17.22 1.89
N LEU A 336 -21.86 16.35 2.58
CA LEU A 336 -21.49 14.98 2.84
C LEU A 336 -22.30 14.05 1.94
N GLY A 337 -21.63 13.05 1.42
CA GLY A 337 -22.26 11.90 0.79
C GLY A 337 -21.94 10.64 1.58
N TYR A 338 -22.87 9.71 1.61
CA TYR A 338 -22.67 8.42 2.23
C TYR A 338 -23.43 7.32 1.49
N TYR A 339 -22.91 6.12 1.64
CA TYR A 339 -23.56 4.88 1.28
C TYR A 339 -23.58 3.99 2.52
N ALA A 340 -24.76 3.52 2.91
CA ALA A 340 -24.92 2.80 4.19
C ALA A 340 -24.41 1.35 4.17
N GLY A 341 -24.02 0.85 3.00
CA GLY A 341 -23.76 -0.56 2.77
C GLY A 341 -25.06 -1.32 2.43
N SER A 342 -24.96 -2.41 1.71
CA SER A 342 -26.07 -3.34 1.50
C SER A 342 -25.99 -4.43 2.56
N ALA A 343 -27.11 -4.71 3.25
CA ALA A 343 -27.22 -5.93 4.04
C ALA A 343 -26.99 -7.13 3.10
N GLY A 344 -26.00 -7.99 3.44
CA GLY A 344 -25.70 -9.21 2.71
C GLY A 344 -26.81 -10.24 2.90
#